data_e6653e5a113211dcf8e5320bc5696e13
#
_entry.id   e6653e5a113211dcf8e5320bc5696e13
#
_cell.length_a   1.000
_cell.length_b   1.000
_cell.length_c   1.000
_cell.angle_alpha   90.00
_cell.angle_beta   90.00
_cell.angle_gamma   90.00
#
_symmetry.space_group_name_H-M   'P 1'
#
loop_
_entity.id
_entity.type
_entity.pdbx_description
1 polymer ?
#
loop_
_entity_poly.entity_id
_entity_poly.type
_entity_poly.pdbx_seq_one_letter_code
_entity_poly.pdbx_strand_id
1 'polypeptide(L)'
;MIGFLSGTIQKTNSYLIVQTNGGVGYKVEVSLSLLATLQEGEESSLYIYTHVKEDALKLFGFKSQKDLSLFELILSVSGVGPKTALAIIDTGAERLVTAVQNADVAFFSSVPRVGKKLAQKIIIELKSKLGGLKDLDLSPLSQTEQDVMDGLLGLGFAEMNIQEVLKSLDTTQSVETILKQAVKKLSKINQ
;
A
#
# COMPACT_ATOMS: atom_id res chain seq x y z
N MET A 1 11.76 16.17 -6.47
CA MET A 1 10.76 15.27 -5.85
C MET A 1 11.34 13.87 -5.86
N ILE A 2 11.22 13.14 -4.76
CA ILE A 2 11.71 11.76 -4.62
C ILE A 2 10.48 10.85 -4.68
N GLY A 3 10.46 9.93 -5.63
CA GLY A 3 9.34 9.02 -5.85
C GLY A 3 9.64 7.55 -5.52
N PHE A 4 10.92 7.20 -5.40
CA PHE A 4 11.35 5.83 -5.12
C PHE A 4 12.74 5.83 -4.47
N LEU A 5 12.96 4.94 -3.53
CA LEU A 5 14.25 4.70 -2.90
C LEU A 5 14.52 3.20 -2.79
N SER A 6 15.75 2.81 -3.08
CA SER A 6 16.25 1.46 -2.88
C SER A 6 17.59 1.52 -2.14
N GLY A 7 17.77 0.66 -1.15
CA GLY A 7 18.99 0.61 -0.37
C GLY A 7 18.85 -0.18 0.92
N THR A 8 19.89 -0.13 1.74
CA THR A 8 19.97 -0.80 3.04
C THR A 8 19.14 -0.07 4.09
N ILE A 9 18.31 -0.80 4.81
CA ILE A 9 17.43 -0.26 5.84
C ILE A 9 18.18 -0.12 7.17
N GLN A 10 18.12 1.07 7.76
CA GLN A 10 18.46 1.31 9.16
C GLN A 10 17.21 1.70 9.91
N LYS A 11 16.89 0.97 10.98
CA LYS A 11 15.66 1.19 11.77
C LYS A 11 15.88 2.12 12.94
N THR A 12 14.89 2.95 13.18
CA THR A 12 14.74 3.65 14.45
C THR A 12 13.38 3.32 15.07
N ASN A 13 13.08 3.85 16.25
CA ASN A 13 11.79 3.61 16.91
C ASN A 13 10.58 4.23 16.18
N SER A 14 10.78 5.12 15.19
CA SER A 14 9.69 5.91 14.61
C SER A 14 9.83 6.23 13.12
N TYR A 15 10.95 5.88 12.49
CA TYR A 15 11.22 6.08 11.08
C TYR A 15 12.31 5.13 10.59
N LEU A 16 12.49 5.06 9.29
CA LEU A 16 13.60 4.36 8.65
C LEU A 16 14.64 5.36 8.13
N ILE A 17 15.89 4.91 8.00
CA ILE A 17 16.86 5.52 7.11
C ILE A 17 17.09 4.52 5.98
N VAL A 18 16.85 4.93 4.74
CA VAL A 18 17.20 4.15 3.55
C VAL A 18 18.57 4.66 3.08
N GLN A 19 19.59 3.87 3.30
CA GLN A 19 20.96 4.17 2.88
C GLN A 19 21.17 3.66 1.46
N THR A 20 21.26 4.57 0.51
CA THR A 20 21.49 4.24 -0.90
C THR A 20 22.95 3.88 -1.16
N ASN A 21 23.24 3.16 -2.25
CA ASN A 21 24.59 2.76 -2.65
C ASN A 21 25.54 3.96 -2.87
N GLY A 22 25.00 5.16 -3.11
CA GLY A 22 25.77 6.40 -3.19
C GLY A 22 26.17 7.00 -1.83
N GLY A 23 25.87 6.34 -0.71
CA GLY A 23 26.24 6.79 0.64
C GLY A 23 25.29 7.83 1.24
N VAL A 24 24.20 8.19 0.55
CA VAL A 24 23.18 9.10 1.08
C VAL A 24 22.13 8.31 1.86
N GLY A 25 21.86 8.74 3.12
CA GLY A 25 20.80 8.20 3.95
C GLY A 25 19.55 9.09 3.91
N TYR A 26 18.43 8.54 3.49
CA TYR A 26 17.14 9.25 3.45
C TYR A 26 16.27 8.86 4.64
N LYS A 27 15.87 9.85 5.44
CA LYS A 27 14.90 9.65 6.52
C LYS A 27 13.51 9.51 5.94
N VAL A 28 12.86 8.36 6.17
CA VAL A 28 11.54 8.00 5.64
C VAL A 28 10.59 7.65 6.78
N GLU A 29 9.49 8.37 6.88
CA GLU A 29 8.38 8.01 7.78
C GLU A 29 7.56 6.88 7.13
N VAL A 30 7.28 5.82 7.86
CA VAL A 30 6.50 4.66 7.40
C VAL A 30 5.42 4.29 8.42
N SER A 31 4.47 3.45 8.05
CA SER A 31 3.49 2.92 9.00
C SER A 31 4.16 2.02 10.05
N LEU A 32 3.51 1.85 11.20
CA LEU A 32 4.05 1.02 12.28
C LEU A 32 4.13 -0.46 11.86
N SER A 33 3.15 -0.94 11.09
CA SER A 33 3.16 -2.29 10.54
C SER A 33 4.33 -2.49 9.61
N LEU A 34 4.57 -1.57 8.66
CA LEU A 34 5.71 -1.65 7.76
C LEU A 34 7.05 -1.55 8.52
N LEU A 35 7.14 -0.67 9.52
CA LEU A 35 8.31 -0.57 10.38
C LEU A 35 8.61 -1.88 11.12
N ALA A 36 7.57 -2.62 11.51
CA ALA A 36 7.72 -3.90 12.19
C ALA A 36 8.19 -5.03 11.27
N THR A 37 7.76 -5.03 10.00
CA THR A 37 8.10 -6.10 9.04
C THR A 37 9.52 -5.99 8.49
N LEU A 38 10.05 -4.77 8.31
CA LEU A 38 11.40 -4.57 7.80
C LEU A 38 12.47 -4.92 8.84
N GLN A 39 13.59 -5.47 8.40
CA GLN A 39 14.72 -5.85 9.28
C GLN A 39 15.86 -4.84 9.19
N GLU A 40 16.62 -4.69 10.28
CA GLU A 40 17.84 -3.90 10.29
C GLU A 40 18.88 -4.50 9.33
N GLY A 41 19.43 -3.67 8.46
CA GLY A 41 20.48 -4.08 7.50
C GLY A 41 19.95 -4.77 6.25
N GLU A 42 18.63 -5.02 6.10
CA GLU A 42 18.10 -5.62 4.87
C GLU A 42 18.11 -4.64 3.69
N GLU A 43 18.30 -5.15 2.48
CA GLU A 43 18.06 -4.40 1.24
C GLU A 43 16.57 -4.35 0.95
N SER A 44 16.05 -3.15 0.76
CA SER A 44 14.63 -2.96 0.47
C SER A 44 14.38 -1.76 -0.43
N SER A 45 13.23 -1.78 -1.09
CA SER A 45 12.76 -0.71 -1.95
C SER A 45 11.42 -0.18 -1.45
N LEU A 46 11.26 1.15 -1.53
CA LEU A 46 10.06 1.86 -1.09
C LEU A 46 9.60 2.86 -2.15
N TYR A 47 8.30 2.89 -2.39
CA TYR A 47 7.64 3.99 -3.09
C TYR A 47 7.53 5.19 -2.16
N ILE A 48 7.82 6.39 -2.63
CA ILE A 48 7.99 7.56 -1.78
C ILE A 48 7.00 8.66 -2.16
N TYR A 49 6.29 9.16 -1.15
CA TYR A 49 5.62 10.45 -1.22
C TYR A 49 6.50 11.53 -0.64
N THR A 50 6.85 12.55 -1.44
CA THR A 50 7.61 13.70 -0.97
C THR A 50 6.67 14.81 -0.53
N HIS A 51 6.62 15.08 0.76
CA HIS A 51 5.84 16.16 1.35
C HIS A 51 6.72 17.40 1.58
N VAL A 52 6.44 18.46 0.85
CA VAL A 52 7.18 19.73 0.94
C VAL A 52 6.29 20.78 1.60
N LYS A 53 6.84 21.48 2.59
CA LYS A 53 6.32 22.70 3.19
C LYS A 53 7.41 23.75 3.21
N GLU A 54 7.07 24.97 3.57
CA GLU A 54 8.05 26.10 3.66
C GLU A 54 9.21 25.77 4.59
N ASP A 55 8.93 25.08 5.70
CA ASP A 55 9.86 24.78 6.79
C ASP A 55 10.27 23.29 6.88
N ALA A 56 9.78 22.43 6.01
CA ALA A 56 10.01 20.99 6.11
C ALA A 56 9.93 20.25 4.78
N LEU A 57 10.87 19.31 4.58
CA LEU A 57 10.80 18.27 3.57
C LEU A 57 10.72 16.91 4.29
N LYS A 58 9.65 16.15 4.05
CA LYS A 58 9.43 14.85 4.64
C LYS A 58 9.15 13.80 3.58
N LEU A 59 9.70 12.62 3.77
CA LEU A 59 9.47 11.47 2.92
C LEU A 59 8.59 10.47 3.66
N PHE A 60 7.55 9.97 2.97
CA PHE A 60 6.68 8.90 3.45
C PHE A 60 6.86 7.70 2.53
N GLY A 61 7.13 6.52 3.12
CA GLY A 61 7.48 5.32 2.37
C GLY A 61 6.41 4.24 2.44
N PHE A 62 6.22 3.56 1.31
CA PHE A 62 5.23 2.51 1.13
C PHE A 62 5.86 1.31 0.43
N LYS A 63 5.40 0.09 0.76
CA LYS A 63 5.93 -1.13 0.14
C LYS A 63 5.39 -1.32 -1.28
N SER A 64 4.19 -0.82 -1.57
CA SER A 64 3.55 -0.94 -2.88
C SER A 64 3.11 0.41 -3.44
N GLN A 65 3.00 0.47 -4.78
CA GLN A 65 2.41 1.61 -5.48
C GLN A 65 0.93 1.81 -5.07
N LYS A 66 0.23 0.72 -4.77
CA LYS A 66 -1.16 0.73 -4.31
C LYS A 66 -1.31 1.47 -2.99
N ASP A 67 -0.43 1.19 -2.02
CA ASP A 67 -0.45 1.89 -0.72
C ASP A 67 -0.12 3.37 -0.87
N LEU A 68 0.85 3.72 -1.74
CA LEU A 68 1.16 5.11 -2.07
C LEU A 68 -0.06 5.82 -2.64
N SER A 69 -0.73 5.24 -3.65
CA SER A 69 -1.90 5.83 -4.29
C SER A 69 -3.06 6.00 -3.30
N LEU A 70 -3.26 5.03 -2.42
CA LEU A 70 -4.26 5.09 -1.37
C LEU A 70 -3.94 6.19 -0.33
N PHE A 71 -2.67 6.34 0.04
CA PHE A 71 -2.20 7.43 0.89
C PHE A 71 -2.49 8.79 0.28
N GLU A 72 -2.17 8.99 -1.00
CA GLU A 72 -2.42 10.25 -1.73
C GLU A 72 -3.93 10.55 -1.79
N LEU A 73 -4.74 9.52 -2.02
CA LEU A 73 -6.19 9.62 -2.02
C LEU A 73 -6.73 10.08 -0.65
N ILE A 74 -6.27 9.47 0.44
CA ILE A 74 -6.67 9.84 1.79
C ILE A 74 -6.16 11.26 2.12
N LEU A 75 -4.94 11.58 1.73
CA LEU A 75 -4.35 12.90 1.96
C LEU A 75 -5.09 14.01 1.21
N SER A 76 -5.77 13.69 0.11
CA SER A 76 -6.60 14.64 -0.64
C SER A 76 -7.91 15.02 0.07
N VAL A 77 -8.25 14.36 1.18
CA VAL A 77 -9.40 14.68 2.01
C VAL A 77 -9.06 15.90 2.88
N SER A 78 -9.85 16.94 2.76
CA SER A 78 -9.64 18.18 3.55
C SER A 78 -9.71 17.90 5.06
N GLY A 79 -8.66 18.29 5.78
CA GLY A 79 -8.50 18.07 7.21
C GLY A 79 -7.70 16.82 7.57
N VAL A 80 -7.27 16.02 6.59
CA VAL A 80 -6.37 14.89 6.79
C VAL A 80 -4.94 15.32 6.47
N GLY A 81 -4.06 15.24 7.46
CA GLY A 81 -2.63 15.46 7.27
C GLY A 81 -1.86 14.15 7.04
N PRO A 82 -0.57 14.22 6.59
CA PRO A 82 0.21 13.02 6.25
C PRO A 82 0.31 11.98 7.37
N LYS A 83 0.47 12.43 8.62
CA LYS A 83 0.54 11.48 9.77
C LYS A 83 -0.79 10.77 10.02
N THR A 84 -1.91 11.47 9.81
CA THR A 84 -3.24 10.86 9.92
C THR A 84 -3.50 9.90 8.76
N ALA A 85 -3.14 10.28 7.53
CA ALA A 85 -3.22 9.41 6.37
C ALA A 85 -2.39 8.13 6.55
N LEU A 86 -1.16 8.26 7.08
CA LEU A 86 -0.30 7.11 7.36
C LEU A 86 -0.92 6.17 8.42
N ALA A 87 -1.53 6.73 9.48
CA ALA A 87 -2.20 5.93 10.50
C ALA A 87 -3.46 5.23 9.97
N ILE A 88 -4.17 5.84 9.00
CA ILE A 88 -5.30 5.21 8.33
C ILE A 88 -4.82 4.05 7.45
N ILE A 89 -3.75 4.24 6.66
CA ILE A 89 -3.15 3.17 5.83
C ILE A 89 -2.68 1.99 6.70
N ASP A 90 -2.17 2.27 7.89
CA ASP A 90 -1.68 1.24 8.81
C ASP A 90 -2.77 0.26 9.28
N THR A 91 -4.04 0.62 9.13
CA THR A 91 -5.17 -0.27 9.41
C THR A 91 -5.37 -1.37 8.35
N GLY A 92 -4.71 -1.25 7.20
CA GLY A 92 -4.79 -2.16 6.05
C GLY A 92 -5.76 -1.68 4.98
N ALA A 93 -5.31 -1.78 3.72
CA ALA A 93 -6.04 -1.27 2.55
C ALA A 93 -7.44 -1.89 2.39
N GLU A 94 -7.57 -3.19 2.60
CA GLU A 94 -8.85 -3.92 2.47
C GLU A 94 -9.87 -3.49 3.52
N ARG A 95 -9.42 -3.39 4.77
CA ARG A 95 -10.27 -2.93 5.89
C ARG A 95 -10.76 -1.51 5.65
N LEU A 96 -9.87 -0.66 5.13
CA LEU A 96 -10.21 0.72 4.77
C LEU A 96 -11.30 0.78 3.69
N VAL A 97 -11.13 0.03 2.59
CA VAL A 97 -12.10 0.00 1.50
C VAL A 97 -13.46 -0.50 2.00
N THR A 98 -13.47 -1.58 2.76
CA THR A 98 -14.69 -2.14 3.39
C THR A 98 -15.36 -1.11 4.31
N ALA A 99 -14.58 -0.41 5.14
CA ALA A 99 -15.11 0.62 6.04
C ALA A 99 -15.72 1.81 5.29
N VAL A 100 -15.13 2.22 4.16
CA VAL A 100 -15.70 3.27 3.29
C VAL A 100 -17.00 2.80 2.65
N GLN A 101 -17.05 1.57 2.13
CA GLN A 101 -18.25 1.00 1.49
C GLN A 101 -19.41 0.91 2.47
N ASN A 102 -19.14 0.45 3.69
CA ASN A 102 -20.13 0.26 4.76
C ASN A 102 -20.43 1.54 5.55
N ALA A 103 -19.80 2.68 5.19
CA ALA A 103 -19.90 3.95 5.92
C ALA A 103 -19.57 3.81 7.43
N ASP A 104 -18.57 3.00 7.78
CA ASP A 104 -18.18 2.70 9.15
C ASP A 104 -17.44 3.88 9.80
N VAL A 105 -18.21 4.75 10.45
CA VAL A 105 -17.68 5.91 11.18
C VAL A 105 -16.83 5.47 12.40
N ALA A 106 -17.17 4.33 13.03
CA ALA A 106 -16.47 3.86 14.22
C ALA A 106 -15.05 3.43 13.87
N PHE A 107 -14.88 2.73 12.75
CA PHE A 107 -13.56 2.37 12.21
C PHE A 107 -12.65 3.59 12.08
N PHE A 108 -13.09 4.63 11.36
CA PHE A 108 -12.27 5.84 11.18
C PHE A 108 -12.05 6.61 12.48
N SER A 109 -13.05 6.64 13.37
CA SER A 109 -12.92 7.34 14.66
C SER A 109 -11.98 6.63 15.64
N SER A 110 -11.65 5.36 15.40
CA SER A 110 -10.64 4.63 16.19
C SER A 110 -9.21 5.03 15.83
N VAL A 111 -9.02 5.68 14.69
CA VAL A 111 -7.69 6.16 14.26
C VAL A 111 -7.32 7.41 15.06
N PRO A 112 -6.09 7.49 15.62
CA PRO A 112 -5.66 8.67 16.36
C PRO A 112 -5.85 9.97 15.59
N ARG A 113 -6.39 11.00 16.24
CA ARG A 113 -6.67 12.34 15.67
C ARG A 113 -7.83 12.39 14.66
N VAL A 114 -8.58 11.31 14.47
CA VAL A 114 -9.78 11.30 13.65
C VAL A 114 -11.01 11.32 14.54
N GLY A 115 -11.61 12.49 14.69
CA GLY A 115 -12.89 12.63 15.38
C GLY A 115 -14.07 12.28 14.46
N LYS A 116 -15.26 12.09 15.05
CA LYS A 116 -16.49 11.68 14.34
C LYS A 116 -16.82 12.53 13.10
N LYS A 117 -16.65 13.86 13.17
CA LYS A 117 -16.90 14.77 12.04
C LYS A 117 -15.91 14.52 10.89
N LEU A 118 -14.62 14.32 11.21
CA LEU A 118 -13.60 14.04 10.20
C LEU A 118 -13.80 12.64 9.61
N ALA A 119 -14.15 11.65 10.43
CA ALA A 119 -14.48 10.30 9.96
C ALA A 119 -15.61 10.29 8.92
N GLN A 120 -16.71 11.00 9.20
CA GLN A 120 -17.82 11.15 8.26
C GLN A 120 -17.37 11.81 6.94
N LYS A 121 -16.55 12.87 7.03
CA LYS A 121 -16.01 13.56 5.86
C LYS A 121 -15.12 12.65 5.02
N ILE A 122 -14.21 11.89 5.67
CA ILE A 122 -13.35 10.90 5.01
C ILE A 122 -14.20 9.91 4.22
N ILE A 123 -15.23 9.33 4.84
CA ILE A 123 -16.12 8.36 4.18
C ILE A 123 -16.78 8.96 2.94
N ILE A 124 -17.38 10.15 3.06
CA ILE A 124 -18.10 10.81 1.96
C ILE A 124 -17.14 11.10 0.79
N GLU A 125 -15.99 11.71 1.08
CA GLU A 125 -15.04 12.09 0.02
C GLU A 125 -14.37 10.85 -0.61
N LEU A 126 -14.00 9.84 0.19
CA LEU A 126 -13.42 8.61 -0.35
C LEU A 126 -14.43 7.80 -1.15
N LYS A 127 -15.69 7.70 -0.70
CA LYS A 127 -16.73 6.98 -1.44
C LYS A 127 -16.97 7.58 -2.81
N SER A 128 -16.96 8.91 -2.92
CA SER A 128 -17.06 9.62 -4.20
C SER A 128 -15.85 9.34 -5.10
N LYS A 129 -14.65 9.35 -4.54
CA LYS A 129 -13.40 9.17 -5.29
C LYS A 129 -13.15 7.71 -5.68
N LEU A 130 -13.44 6.76 -4.78
CA LEU A 130 -13.33 5.32 -5.06
C LEU A 130 -14.34 4.86 -6.13
N GLY A 131 -15.54 5.47 -6.20
CA GLY A 131 -16.50 5.21 -7.27
C GLY A 131 -16.02 5.64 -8.66
N GLY A 132 -15.09 6.61 -8.74
CA GLY A 132 -14.46 7.08 -9.99
C GLY A 132 -13.15 6.39 -10.36
N LEU A 133 -12.54 5.67 -9.43
CA LEU A 133 -11.23 5.02 -9.58
C LEU A 133 -11.37 3.54 -10.00
N LYS A 134 -12.17 3.26 -11.03
CA LYS A 134 -12.23 1.91 -11.64
C LYS A 134 -10.88 1.40 -12.16
N ASP A 135 -9.90 2.31 -12.33
CA ASP A 135 -8.56 1.98 -12.82
C ASP A 135 -7.54 1.65 -11.71
N LEU A 136 -7.81 2.01 -10.45
CA LEU A 136 -7.09 1.48 -9.31
C LEU A 136 -7.88 0.27 -8.82
N ASP A 137 -7.40 -0.91 -9.14
CA ASP A 137 -7.95 -2.16 -8.63
C ASP A 137 -7.74 -2.26 -7.12
N LEU A 138 -8.57 -1.49 -6.38
CA LEU A 138 -8.66 -1.48 -4.92
C LEU A 138 -9.72 -2.49 -4.43
N SER A 139 -10.29 -3.26 -5.35
CA SER A 139 -11.15 -4.37 -4.99
C SER A 139 -10.34 -5.31 -4.10
N PRO A 140 -10.86 -5.72 -2.94
CA PRO A 140 -10.25 -6.83 -2.22
C PRO A 140 -10.16 -8.00 -3.20
N LEU A 141 -9.00 -8.64 -3.25
CA LEU A 141 -8.84 -9.88 -4.01
C LEU A 141 -10.01 -10.80 -3.63
N SER A 142 -10.70 -11.32 -4.62
CA SER A 142 -11.69 -12.37 -4.36
C SER A 142 -11.01 -13.51 -3.64
N GLN A 143 -11.76 -14.32 -2.89
CA GLN A 143 -11.19 -15.50 -2.22
C GLN A 143 -10.38 -16.36 -3.19
N THR A 144 -10.88 -16.51 -4.42
CA THR A 144 -10.21 -17.20 -5.52
C THR A 144 -8.85 -16.58 -5.88
N GLU A 145 -8.77 -15.27 -5.98
CA GLU A 145 -7.51 -14.56 -6.29
C GLU A 145 -6.52 -14.65 -5.13
N GLN A 146 -7.01 -14.63 -3.90
CA GLN A 146 -6.20 -14.78 -2.70
C GLN A 146 -5.59 -16.18 -2.61
N ASP A 147 -6.41 -17.23 -2.83
CA ASP A 147 -5.95 -18.63 -2.85
C ASP A 147 -4.90 -18.88 -3.96
N VAL A 148 -5.08 -18.22 -5.12
CA VAL A 148 -4.11 -18.27 -6.23
C VAL A 148 -2.83 -17.53 -5.87
N MET A 149 -2.91 -16.36 -5.26
CA MET A 149 -1.76 -15.58 -4.82
C MET A 149 -0.92 -16.36 -3.80
N ASP A 150 -1.56 -16.92 -2.77
CA ASP A 150 -0.90 -17.73 -1.74
C ASP A 150 -0.23 -18.97 -2.34
N GLY A 151 -0.89 -19.64 -3.28
CA GLY A 151 -0.32 -20.76 -4.01
C GLY A 151 0.93 -20.39 -4.82
N LEU A 152 0.92 -19.25 -5.52
CA LEU A 152 2.06 -18.78 -6.33
C LEU A 152 3.22 -18.25 -5.47
N LEU A 153 2.92 -17.59 -4.34
CA LEU A 153 3.93 -17.22 -3.35
C LEU A 153 4.61 -18.45 -2.76
N GLY A 154 3.83 -19.49 -2.44
CA GLY A 154 4.35 -20.79 -1.98
C GLY A 154 5.25 -21.49 -3.00
N LEU A 155 5.07 -21.22 -4.30
CA LEU A 155 5.94 -21.69 -5.38
C LEU A 155 7.18 -20.81 -5.60
N GLY A 156 7.35 -19.73 -4.82
CA GLY A 156 8.53 -18.87 -4.85
C GLY A 156 8.51 -17.74 -5.90
N PHE A 157 7.35 -17.46 -6.50
CA PHE A 157 7.23 -16.32 -7.40
C PHE A 157 7.15 -14.99 -6.63
N ALA A 158 7.75 -13.93 -7.18
CA ALA A 158 7.70 -12.59 -6.57
C ALA A 158 6.26 -12.02 -6.65
N GLU A 159 5.77 -11.45 -5.55
CA GLU A 159 4.42 -10.89 -5.42
C GLU A 159 4.07 -9.90 -6.53
N MET A 160 5.00 -9.03 -6.90
CA MET A 160 4.82 -8.03 -7.95
C MET A 160 4.52 -8.67 -9.32
N ASN A 161 5.23 -9.76 -9.66
CA ASN A 161 5.01 -10.48 -10.91
C ASN A 161 3.67 -11.23 -10.89
N ILE A 162 3.28 -11.75 -9.73
CA ILE A 162 1.98 -12.43 -9.53
C ILE A 162 0.83 -11.44 -9.76
N GLN A 163 0.89 -10.25 -9.15
CA GLN A 163 -0.14 -9.22 -9.30
C GLN A 163 -0.30 -8.76 -10.75
N GLU A 164 0.80 -8.58 -11.47
CA GLU A 164 0.76 -8.19 -12.89
C GLU A 164 0.12 -9.28 -13.76
N VAL A 165 0.46 -10.55 -13.50
CA VAL A 165 -0.10 -11.68 -14.24
C VAL A 165 -1.58 -11.86 -13.93
N LEU A 166 -2.01 -11.76 -12.66
CA LEU A 166 -3.42 -11.87 -12.27
C LEU A 166 -4.32 -10.84 -12.95
N LYS A 167 -3.86 -9.57 -13.09
CA LYS A 167 -4.59 -8.53 -13.84
C LYS A 167 -4.87 -8.90 -15.30
N SER A 168 -4.09 -9.79 -15.87
CA SER A 168 -4.18 -10.21 -17.27
C SER A 168 -4.95 -11.51 -17.47
N LEU A 169 -5.49 -12.10 -16.39
CA LEU A 169 -6.23 -13.36 -16.41
C LEU A 169 -7.71 -13.15 -16.06
N ASP A 170 -8.54 -14.06 -16.54
CA ASP A 170 -9.95 -14.12 -16.14
C ASP A 170 -10.07 -14.83 -14.80
N THR A 171 -10.29 -14.04 -13.73
CA THR A 171 -10.36 -14.52 -12.35
C THR A 171 -11.72 -15.12 -11.96
N THR A 172 -12.66 -15.22 -12.89
CA THR A 172 -13.95 -15.90 -12.68
C THR A 172 -13.86 -17.41 -12.80
N GLN A 173 -12.72 -17.94 -13.27
CA GLN A 173 -12.46 -19.36 -13.44
C GLN A 173 -12.09 -20.04 -12.12
N SER A 174 -11.95 -21.38 -12.13
CA SER A 174 -11.53 -22.11 -10.93
C SER A 174 -10.07 -21.80 -10.55
N VAL A 175 -9.78 -21.84 -9.23
CA VAL A 175 -8.43 -21.63 -8.67
C VAL A 175 -7.37 -22.44 -9.43
N GLU A 176 -7.65 -23.72 -9.71
CA GLU A 176 -6.73 -24.62 -10.41
C GLU A 176 -6.42 -24.15 -11.84
N THR A 177 -7.40 -23.63 -12.55
CA THR A 177 -7.24 -23.14 -13.92
C THR A 177 -6.43 -21.86 -13.94
N ILE A 178 -6.71 -20.92 -13.03
CA ILE A 178 -5.99 -19.66 -12.90
C ILE A 178 -4.54 -19.93 -12.51
N LEU A 179 -4.28 -20.80 -11.55
CA LEU A 179 -2.94 -21.23 -11.14
C LEU A 179 -2.12 -21.76 -12.32
N LYS A 180 -2.68 -22.67 -13.12
CA LYS A 180 -1.99 -23.20 -14.30
C LYS A 180 -1.65 -22.14 -15.33
N GLN A 181 -2.54 -21.20 -15.59
CA GLN A 181 -2.32 -20.08 -16.51
C GLN A 181 -1.28 -19.11 -15.99
N ALA A 182 -1.35 -18.79 -14.68
CA ALA A 182 -0.42 -17.87 -14.03
C ALA A 182 1.01 -18.41 -14.02
N VAL A 183 1.21 -19.68 -13.63
CA VAL A 183 2.52 -20.35 -13.65
C VAL A 183 3.12 -20.32 -15.05
N LYS A 184 2.31 -20.63 -16.09
CA LYS A 184 2.77 -20.59 -17.49
C LYS A 184 3.22 -19.20 -17.94
N LYS A 185 2.58 -18.13 -17.48
CA LYS A 185 2.97 -16.74 -17.78
C LYS A 185 4.20 -16.32 -16.99
N LEU A 186 4.23 -16.62 -15.68
CA LEU A 186 5.34 -16.28 -14.79
C LEU A 186 6.64 -16.97 -15.20
N SER A 187 6.57 -18.22 -15.64
CA SER A 187 7.75 -18.96 -16.12
C SER A 187 8.37 -18.37 -17.39
N LYS A 188 7.63 -17.54 -18.14
CA LYS A 188 8.14 -16.84 -19.34
C LYS A 188 8.77 -15.47 -19.01
N ILE A 189 8.42 -14.89 -17.85
CA ILE A 189 8.95 -13.60 -17.38
C ILE A 189 10.33 -13.80 -16.72
N ASN A 190 10.59 -15.00 -16.19
CA ASN A 190 11.83 -15.35 -15.49
C ASN A 190 12.90 -15.99 -16.41
N GLN A 191 12.71 -15.99 -17.72
CA GLN A 191 13.72 -16.35 -18.74
C GLN A 191 14.24 -15.08 -19.43
#